data_2eeb05413e02f35e7d6c8235e8b279d5
#
_entry.id   2eeb05413e02f35e7d6c8235e8b279d5
#
_cell.length_a   1.000
_cell.length_b   1.000
_cell.length_c   1.000
_cell.angle_alpha   90.00
_cell.angle_beta   90.00
_cell.angle_gamma   90.00
#
_symmetry.space_group_name_H-M   'P 1'
#
loop_
_entity.id
_entity.type
_entity.pdbx_description
1 polymer ?
#
loop_
_entity_poly.entity_id
_entity_poly.type
_entity_poly.pdbx_seq_one_letter_code
_entity_poly.pdbx_strand_id
1 'polypeptide(L)'
;MPHSRAVRAGQLALLLFFAISGALTGCSALTPTASERSSEAAASGAAAFTLQVRAPKEVRDYLEKHLELQRFRAFPDLQERELSRLLGAADANARELLATLGYFSPDIQIDLTKTPDDRRAPRAIVVTVDPGERTTIKALDLRFQGDIETGPTTSRPEARARAAWSLNPGEPFTQEAWDDAKKNSLRALQKRRYPTASLANSRADIDADTHQAALSATFDSGPAYRFGPLHLKGMKRYDAEGIKNIARLPTGAVYDETELLDAQQRLASSGYFDAVFLTLDPDAQQPGAAPVTAQVREAPLQKAIFGIGVSTDSGMRLSLDHTYNQLPWLGWRALTKLSFDREAKVLGTEWTALPGANGWRWVAGAQLQREATGDYQVNSTQWRFGRSQSTDHIDRNYALQYDSAVSQGPMAPPESTALSLNTGWTGRYFDSKTAPASGWGLAAEFGVGTTLRPERDPFVRALARGLYFQPLAKVTAPDGSSRRARIALRTEVGAVLARPGAQIPVTQLFLTGGDTTVRGYSLRSIGARTESDQLFGGRYLAVASAEWQRPLVFGGTVSDFESALFVD
;
A
#
# COMPACT_ATOMS: atom_id res chain seq x y z
N MET A 1 41.88 3.03 -44.82
CA MET A 1 41.12 1.81 -44.44
C MET A 1 41.16 1.64 -42.95
N PRO A 2 40.01 1.85 -42.26
CA PRO A 2 39.66 1.02 -41.11
C PRO A 2 38.13 0.76 -41.06
N HIS A 3 37.70 -0.38 -41.61
CA HIS A 3 36.31 -0.84 -41.50
C HIS A 3 36.28 -2.30 -41.08
N SER A 4 36.63 -2.62 -39.82
CA SER A 4 36.42 -4.00 -39.34
C SER A 4 36.31 -4.18 -37.81
N ARG A 5 36.12 -3.13 -37.01
CA ARG A 5 35.97 -3.27 -35.56
C ARG A 5 34.55 -3.01 -35.00
N ALA A 6 33.63 -2.48 -35.80
CA ALA A 6 32.26 -2.16 -35.33
C ALA A 6 31.30 -3.36 -35.36
N VAL A 7 31.58 -4.41 -36.12
CA VAL A 7 30.66 -5.57 -36.26
C VAL A 7 30.79 -6.59 -35.13
N ARG A 8 31.94 -6.64 -34.42
CA ARG A 8 32.14 -7.63 -33.33
C ARG A 8 31.54 -7.22 -31.97
N ALA A 9 31.29 -5.94 -31.76
CA ALA A 9 30.66 -5.46 -30.50
C ALA A 9 29.14 -5.72 -30.46
N GLY A 10 28.47 -5.69 -31.62
CA GLY A 10 27.04 -5.97 -31.72
C GLY A 10 26.64 -7.43 -31.51
N GLN A 11 27.53 -8.34 -31.89
CA GLN A 11 27.28 -9.79 -31.74
C GLN A 11 27.50 -10.29 -30.31
N LEU A 12 28.36 -9.63 -29.52
CA LEU A 12 28.57 -9.99 -28.11
C LEU A 12 27.40 -9.51 -27.21
N ALA A 13 26.78 -8.37 -27.55
CA ALA A 13 25.60 -7.86 -26.82
C ALA A 13 24.35 -8.71 -27.06
N LEU A 14 24.22 -9.29 -28.28
CA LEU A 14 23.09 -10.16 -28.62
C LEU A 14 23.18 -11.53 -27.94
N LEU A 15 24.40 -12.06 -27.75
CA LEU A 15 24.64 -13.34 -27.07
C LEU A 15 24.46 -13.25 -25.54
N LEU A 16 24.73 -12.09 -24.92
CA LEU A 16 24.46 -11.89 -23.50
C LEU A 16 22.94 -11.75 -23.21
N PHE A 17 22.16 -11.18 -24.14
CA PHE A 17 20.71 -11.09 -23.99
C PHE A 17 20.02 -12.46 -24.08
N PHE A 18 20.52 -13.36 -24.91
CA PHE A 18 20.00 -14.73 -25.01
C PHE A 18 20.43 -15.64 -23.85
N ALA A 19 21.58 -15.38 -23.21
CA ALA A 19 22.04 -16.16 -22.06
C ALA A 19 21.28 -15.81 -20.77
N ILE A 20 20.77 -14.58 -20.62
CA ILE A 20 19.95 -14.15 -19.47
C ILE A 20 18.50 -14.63 -19.60
N SER A 21 17.96 -14.74 -20.83
CA SER A 21 16.61 -15.30 -21.05
C SER A 21 16.53 -16.82 -20.80
N GLY A 22 17.66 -17.54 -20.89
CA GLY A 22 17.71 -18.98 -20.59
C GLY A 22 17.79 -19.33 -19.10
N ALA A 23 18.14 -18.37 -18.23
CA ALA A 23 18.26 -18.61 -16.78
C ALA A 23 16.97 -18.31 -15.98
N LEU A 24 15.95 -17.69 -16.60
CA LEU A 24 14.67 -17.38 -15.96
C LEU A 24 13.55 -18.42 -16.24
N THR A 25 13.81 -19.42 -17.07
CA THR A 25 12.86 -20.53 -17.32
C THR A 25 13.14 -21.79 -16.50
N GLY A 26 14.02 -21.72 -15.51
CA GLY A 26 14.47 -22.86 -14.70
C GLY A 26 13.86 -23.01 -13.31
N CYS A 27 12.72 -22.38 -12.98
CA CYS A 27 12.03 -22.56 -11.69
C CYS A 27 10.51 -22.64 -11.85
N SER A 28 10.01 -23.71 -12.45
CA SER A 28 8.64 -24.20 -12.21
C SER A 28 8.44 -25.64 -12.72
N ALA A 29 9.33 -26.54 -12.32
CA ALA A 29 9.01 -27.95 -12.23
C ALA A 29 8.82 -28.28 -10.75
N LEU A 30 7.84 -27.65 -10.08
CA LEU A 30 7.21 -28.23 -8.92
C LEU A 30 6.35 -29.37 -9.46
N THR A 31 6.79 -30.60 -9.25
CA THR A 31 5.97 -31.79 -9.42
C THR A 31 4.67 -31.55 -8.64
N PRO A 32 3.48 -31.77 -9.26
CA PRO A 32 2.23 -31.63 -8.55
C PRO A 32 2.28 -32.52 -7.32
N THR A 33 1.90 -31.96 -6.16
CA THR A 33 1.80 -32.69 -4.92
C THR A 33 0.80 -33.83 -5.09
N ALA A 34 0.92 -34.88 -4.28
CA ALA A 34 0.04 -36.06 -4.35
C ALA A 34 -1.48 -35.71 -4.28
N SER A 35 -1.82 -34.51 -3.79
CA SER A 35 -3.17 -33.93 -3.75
C SER A 35 -3.68 -33.50 -5.14
N GLU A 36 -2.84 -32.97 -6.04
CA GLU A 36 -3.28 -32.58 -7.39
C GLU A 36 -3.42 -33.80 -8.32
N ARG A 37 -2.58 -34.83 -8.12
CA ARG A 37 -2.76 -36.12 -8.85
C ARG A 37 -4.01 -36.86 -8.44
N SER A 38 -4.47 -36.73 -7.19
CA SER A 38 -5.76 -37.30 -6.76
C SER A 38 -6.96 -36.56 -7.36
N SER A 39 -6.87 -35.27 -7.70
CA SER A 39 -7.96 -34.55 -8.36
C SER A 39 -8.06 -34.83 -9.87
N GLU A 40 -6.93 -35.01 -10.56
CA GLU A 40 -6.91 -35.39 -11.99
C GLU A 40 -7.25 -36.89 -12.21
N ALA A 41 -6.86 -37.77 -11.30
CA ALA A 41 -7.23 -39.19 -11.36
C ALA A 41 -8.71 -39.42 -11.06
N ALA A 42 -9.37 -38.56 -10.30
CA ALA A 42 -10.81 -38.60 -10.04
C ALA A 42 -11.67 -38.19 -11.27
N ALA A 43 -11.10 -37.60 -12.29
CA ALA A 43 -11.83 -37.13 -13.48
C ALA A 43 -12.03 -38.20 -14.58
N SER A 44 -11.46 -39.41 -14.44
CA SER A 44 -11.56 -40.50 -15.44
C SER A 44 -12.32 -41.75 -15.01
N GLY A 45 -12.85 -41.77 -13.77
CA GLY A 45 -13.70 -42.89 -13.29
C GLY A 45 -15.20 -42.63 -13.57
N ALA A 46 -15.95 -43.67 -13.94
CA ALA A 46 -17.41 -43.60 -14.05
C ALA A 46 -17.99 -43.09 -12.71
N ALA A 47 -18.80 -42.04 -12.71
CA ALA A 47 -19.44 -41.51 -11.52
C ALA A 47 -20.44 -42.54 -10.93
N ALA A 48 -20.61 -42.57 -9.60
CA ALA A 48 -21.56 -43.45 -8.95
C ALA A 48 -23.03 -43.19 -9.40
N PHE A 49 -23.30 -41.89 -9.69
CA PHE A 49 -24.59 -41.43 -10.19
C PHE A 49 -24.42 -40.05 -10.88
N THR A 50 -25.37 -39.70 -11.74
CA THR A 50 -25.55 -38.31 -12.22
C THR A 50 -26.45 -37.57 -11.25
N LEU A 51 -26.10 -36.30 -10.93
CA LEU A 51 -26.92 -35.41 -10.10
C LEU A 51 -27.37 -34.22 -10.96
N GLN A 52 -28.69 -34.02 -11.02
CA GLN A 52 -29.32 -32.89 -11.68
C GLN A 52 -30.19 -32.14 -10.67
N VAL A 53 -29.99 -30.84 -10.51
CA VAL A 53 -30.88 -30.01 -9.69
C VAL A 53 -31.77 -29.19 -10.63
N ARG A 54 -33.07 -29.27 -10.43
CA ARG A 54 -34.11 -28.51 -11.13
C ARG A 54 -34.66 -27.46 -10.19
N ALA A 55 -34.15 -26.20 -10.31
CA ALA A 55 -34.51 -25.05 -9.48
C ALA A 55 -34.23 -23.75 -10.22
N PRO A 56 -34.68 -22.59 -9.72
CA PRO A 56 -34.19 -21.27 -10.19
C PRO A 56 -32.67 -21.21 -10.13
N LYS A 57 -32.05 -20.44 -11.03
CA LYS A 57 -30.61 -20.48 -11.27
C LYS A 57 -29.77 -20.32 -9.99
N GLU A 58 -30.07 -19.34 -9.14
CA GLU A 58 -29.33 -19.09 -7.88
C GLU A 58 -29.37 -20.29 -6.95
N VAL A 59 -30.55 -20.86 -6.72
CA VAL A 59 -30.78 -22.03 -5.87
C VAL A 59 -30.12 -23.29 -6.46
N ARG A 60 -30.26 -23.49 -7.77
CA ARG A 60 -29.64 -24.62 -8.47
C ARG A 60 -28.13 -24.61 -8.34
N ASP A 61 -27.50 -23.48 -8.70
CA ASP A 61 -26.03 -23.34 -8.69
C ASP A 61 -25.48 -23.53 -7.27
N TYR A 62 -26.24 -23.10 -6.24
CA TYR A 62 -25.88 -23.28 -4.83
C TYR A 62 -26.01 -24.75 -4.38
N LEU A 63 -27.15 -25.42 -4.67
CA LEU A 63 -27.39 -26.81 -4.30
C LEU A 63 -26.44 -27.75 -5.04
N GLU A 64 -26.19 -27.55 -6.34
CA GLU A 64 -25.24 -28.36 -7.12
C GLU A 64 -23.82 -28.30 -6.54
N LYS A 65 -23.46 -27.21 -5.87
CA LYS A 65 -22.14 -27.04 -5.24
C LYS A 65 -22.07 -27.61 -3.83
N HIS A 66 -23.16 -27.54 -3.05
CA HIS A 66 -23.13 -27.75 -1.60
C HIS A 66 -23.90 -28.98 -1.10
N LEU A 67 -24.79 -29.60 -1.90
CA LEU A 67 -25.47 -30.82 -1.50
C LEU A 67 -24.47 -31.92 -1.11
N GLU A 68 -24.74 -32.62 -0.01
CA GLU A 68 -23.92 -33.74 0.42
C GLU A 68 -23.78 -34.80 -0.67
N LEU A 69 -24.85 -35.07 -1.43
CA LEU A 69 -24.86 -35.99 -2.58
C LEU A 69 -23.72 -35.66 -3.59
N GLN A 70 -23.39 -34.40 -3.80
CA GLN A 70 -22.32 -34.00 -4.74
C GLN A 70 -20.94 -34.55 -4.32
N ARG A 71 -20.68 -34.65 -3.02
CA ARG A 71 -19.40 -35.17 -2.48
C ARG A 71 -19.21 -36.63 -2.78
N PHE A 72 -20.33 -37.42 -2.77
CA PHE A 72 -20.30 -38.85 -2.99
C PHE A 72 -20.41 -39.26 -4.46
N ARG A 73 -20.73 -38.32 -5.35
CA ARG A 73 -20.87 -38.58 -6.78
C ARG A 73 -19.63 -39.20 -7.42
N ALA A 74 -18.44 -38.81 -6.95
CA ALA A 74 -17.15 -39.22 -7.51
C ALA A 74 -16.69 -40.64 -7.04
N PHE A 75 -17.43 -41.32 -6.14
CA PHE A 75 -17.04 -42.64 -5.62
C PHE A 75 -17.73 -43.76 -6.42
N PRO A 76 -17.05 -44.39 -7.39
CA PRO A 76 -17.69 -45.40 -8.29
C PRO A 76 -18.14 -46.67 -7.58
N ASP A 77 -17.57 -46.98 -6.43
CA ASP A 77 -17.85 -48.13 -5.58
C ASP A 77 -18.92 -47.89 -4.49
N LEU A 78 -19.72 -46.80 -4.63
CA LEU A 78 -20.76 -46.43 -3.68
C LEU A 78 -21.82 -47.54 -3.56
N GLN A 79 -21.89 -48.19 -2.37
CA GLN A 79 -22.81 -49.27 -2.08
C GLN A 79 -24.26 -48.78 -2.01
N GLU A 80 -25.22 -49.68 -2.34
CA GLU A 80 -26.65 -49.36 -2.38
C GLU A 80 -27.21 -48.95 -1.01
N ARG A 81 -26.68 -49.54 0.07
CA ARG A 81 -27.04 -49.15 1.45
C ARG A 81 -26.65 -47.71 1.77
N GLU A 82 -25.45 -47.30 1.37
CA GLU A 82 -24.94 -45.93 1.60
C GLU A 82 -25.70 -44.93 0.74
N LEU A 83 -25.97 -45.26 -0.52
CA LEU A 83 -26.80 -44.40 -1.37
C LEU A 83 -28.20 -44.22 -0.79
N SER A 84 -28.83 -45.26 -0.27
CA SER A 84 -30.15 -45.17 0.37
C SER A 84 -30.10 -44.27 1.62
N ARG A 85 -29.04 -44.35 2.41
CA ARG A 85 -28.82 -43.47 3.56
C ARG A 85 -28.68 -41.98 3.11
N LEU A 86 -27.89 -41.74 2.08
CA LEU A 86 -27.71 -40.41 1.53
C LEU A 86 -29.00 -39.82 0.97
N LEU A 87 -29.80 -40.61 0.25
CA LEU A 87 -31.09 -40.19 -0.27
C LEU A 87 -32.08 -39.86 0.85
N GLY A 88 -32.10 -40.69 1.92
CA GLY A 88 -32.92 -40.44 3.11
C GLY A 88 -32.55 -39.14 3.85
N ALA A 89 -31.29 -38.70 3.77
CA ALA A 89 -30.81 -37.47 4.39
C ALA A 89 -30.88 -36.27 3.43
N ALA A 90 -31.06 -36.48 2.13
CA ALA A 90 -30.90 -35.46 1.12
C ALA A 90 -31.95 -34.33 1.19
N ASP A 91 -33.19 -34.66 1.56
CA ASP A 91 -34.26 -33.66 1.77
C ASP A 91 -33.90 -32.70 2.92
N ALA A 92 -33.53 -33.25 4.09
CA ALA A 92 -33.13 -32.47 5.24
C ALA A 92 -31.91 -31.60 4.92
N ASN A 93 -30.90 -32.14 4.25
CA ASN A 93 -29.71 -31.42 3.84
C ASN A 93 -30.03 -30.27 2.84
N ALA A 94 -30.91 -30.54 1.87
CA ALA A 94 -31.34 -29.48 0.93
C ALA A 94 -32.12 -28.38 1.65
N ARG A 95 -33.00 -28.70 2.61
CA ARG A 95 -33.73 -27.72 3.43
C ARG A 95 -32.79 -26.89 4.27
N GLU A 96 -31.78 -27.48 4.92
CA GLU A 96 -30.77 -26.76 5.68
C GLU A 96 -30.01 -25.75 4.78
N LEU A 97 -29.60 -26.18 3.60
CA LEU A 97 -28.92 -25.33 2.63
C LEU A 97 -29.82 -24.19 2.17
N LEU A 98 -31.08 -24.44 1.84
CA LEU A 98 -32.06 -23.43 1.40
C LEU A 98 -32.40 -22.45 2.53
N ALA A 99 -32.45 -22.89 3.77
CA ALA A 99 -32.63 -22.03 4.94
C ALA A 99 -31.50 -21.00 5.06
N THR A 100 -30.26 -21.35 4.69
CA THR A 100 -29.15 -20.37 4.67
C THR A 100 -29.35 -19.25 3.64
N LEU A 101 -30.12 -19.52 2.57
CA LEU A 101 -30.50 -18.55 1.55
C LEU A 101 -31.80 -17.79 1.87
N GLY A 102 -32.49 -18.16 3.00
CA GLY A 102 -33.71 -17.54 3.45
C GLY A 102 -35.01 -18.23 2.98
N TYR A 103 -34.92 -19.45 2.45
CA TYR A 103 -36.08 -20.25 2.06
C TYR A 103 -36.35 -21.32 3.13
N PHE A 104 -37.39 -21.14 3.93
CA PHE A 104 -37.70 -22.02 5.08
C PHE A 104 -38.87 -22.98 4.83
N SER A 105 -39.63 -22.77 3.76
CA SER A 105 -40.77 -23.65 3.37
C SER A 105 -40.65 -24.14 1.93
N PRO A 106 -39.49 -24.70 1.50
CA PRO A 106 -39.33 -25.23 0.15
C PRO A 106 -40.10 -26.52 -0.06
N ASP A 107 -40.63 -26.73 -1.30
CA ASP A 107 -41.09 -28.04 -1.76
C ASP A 107 -39.94 -28.74 -2.49
N ILE A 108 -39.60 -29.99 -2.01
CA ILE A 108 -38.43 -30.70 -2.51
C ILE A 108 -38.88 -32.14 -2.88
N GLN A 109 -38.60 -32.54 -4.12
CA GLN A 109 -38.81 -33.88 -4.64
C GLN A 109 -37.49 -34.49 -5.09
N ILE A 110 -37.18 -35.69 -4.67
CA ILE A 110 -35.93 -36.36 -4.98
C ILE A 110 -36.26 -37.70 -5.66
N ASP A 111 -35.93 -37.83 -6.94
CA ASP A 111 -36.18 -38.99 -7.77
C ASP A 111 -34.87 -39.72 -8.08
N LEU A 112 -34.86 -41.05 -7.85
CA LEU A 112 -33.79 -41.94 -8.24
C LEU A 112 -34.23 -42.82 -9.43
N THR A 113 -33.51 -42.70 -10.55
CA THR A 113 -33.74 -43.55 -11.73
C THR A 113 -32.51 -44.41 -12.00
N LYS A 114 -32.72 -45.73 -12.25
CA LYS A 114 -31.65 -46.64 -12.69
C LYS A 114 -31.43 -46.43 -14.19
N THR A 115 -30.18 -46.17 -14.57
CA THR A 115 -29.76 -45.91 -15.96
C THR A 115 -28.61 -46.87 -16.32
N PRO A 116 -28.85 -48.20 -16.41
CA PRO A 116 -27.77 -49.19 -16.57
C PRO A 116 -26.99 -49.04 -17.88
N ASP A 117 -27.60 -48.45 -18.92
CA ASP A 117 -27.00 -48.26 -20.24
C ASP A 117 -26.28 -46.90 -20.41
N ASP A 118 -26.33 -46.03 -19.39
CA ASP A 118 -25.62 -44.73 -19.45
C ASP A 118 -24.13 -44.92 -19.08
N ARG A 119 -23.25 -44.63 -20.05
CA ARG A 119 -21.80 -44.72 -19.86
C ARG A 119 -21.25 -43.71 -18.82
N ARG A 120 -22.03 -42.71 -18.43
CA ARG A 120 -21.62 -41.71 -17.44
C ARG A 120 -21.78 -42.20 -16.00
N ALA A 121 -22.92 -42.83 -15.72
CA ALA A 121 -23.20 -43.36 -14.40
C ALA A 121 -24.40 -44.34 -14.46
N PRO A 122 -24.43 -45.42 -13.64
CA PRO A 122 -25.51 -46.42 -13.64
C PRO A 122 -26.82 -45.92 -13.00
N ARG A 123 -26.82 -44.72 -12.43
CA ARG A 123 -27.96 -44.16 -11.69
C ARG A 123 -28.04 -42.65 -11.97
N ALA A 124 -29.26 -42.10 -12.00
CA ALA A 124 -29.53 -40.66 -12.10
C ALA A 124 -30.38 -40.23 -10.90
N ILE A 125 -29.93 -39.17 -10.21
CA ILE A 125 -30.65 -38.51 -9.15
C ILE A 125 -31.09 -37.13 -9.66
N VAL A 126 -32.39 -36.87 -9.58
CA VAL A 126 -32.97 -35.57 -9.92
C VAL A 126 -33.56 -34.98 -8.64
N VAL A 127 -33.08 -33.81 -8.27
CA VAL A 127 -33.58 -33.01 -7.13
C VAL A 127 -34.36 -31.83 -7.71
N THR A 128 -35.69 -31.88 -7.60
CA THR A 128 -36.57 -30.81 -8.04
C THR A 128 -36.94 -29.98 -6.82
N VAL A 129 -36.68 -28.66 -6.89
CA VAL A 129 -36.90 -27.72 -5.79
C VAL A 129 -37.70 -26.52 -6.28
N ASP A 130 -38.85 -26.34 -5.64
CA ASP A 130 -39.55 -25.04 -5.59
C ASP A 130 -39.17 -24.36 -4.26
N PRO A 131 -38.36 -23.29 -4.26
CA PRO A 131 -37.91 -22.66 -3.03
C PRO A 131 -39.03 -21.92 -2.29
N GLY A 132 -40.15 -21.59 -2.94
CA GLY A 132 -41.21 -20.79 -2.38
C GLY A 132 -40.80 -19.31 -2.19
N GLU A 133 -41.50 -18.61 -1.33
CA GLU A 133 -41.21 -17.19 -1.01
C GLU A 133 -40.01 -17.07 -0.06
N ARG A 134 -39.17 -16.09 -0.33
CA ARG A 134 -38.00 -15.79 0.52
C ARG A 134 -38.43 -15.03 1.77
N THR A 135 -37.95 -15.45 2.92
CA THR A 135 -38.24 -14.82 4.21
C THR A 135 -37.67 -13.39 4.24
N THR A 136 -38.48 -12.43 4.66
CA THR A 136 -38.12 -11.01 4.82
C THR A 136 -38.09 -10.61 6.30
N ILE A 137 -37.28 -9.59 6.61
CA ILE A 137 -37.16 -9.12 8.00
C ILE A 137 -38.37 -8.24 8.33
N LYS A 138 -39.11 -8.63 9.36
CA LYS A 138 -40.25 -7.88 9.91
C LYS A 138 -39.84 -6.86 10.97
N ALA A 139 -38.93 -7.29 11.88
CA ALA A 139 -38.53 -6.48 13.02
C ALA A 139 -37.07 -6.69 13.37
N LEU A 140 -36.45 -5.62 13.86
CA LEU A 140 -35.06 -5.62 14.32
C LEU A 140 -34.98 -4.96 15.70
N ASP A 141 -34.44 -5.69 16.68
CA ASP A 141 -34.18 -5.20 18.03
C ASP A 141 -32.67 -5.28 18.33
N LEU A 142 -31.99 -4.14 18.31
CA LEU A 142 -30.57 -4.02 18.66
C LEU A 142 -30.43 -3.40 20.04
N ARG A 143 -29.83 -4.16 20.97
CA ARG A 143 -29.57 -3.73 22.35
C ARG A 143 -28.07 -3.64 22.59
N PHE A 144 -27.71 -2.69 23.44
CA PHE A 144 -26.34 -2.47 23.87
C PHE A 144 -26.28 -2.43 25.38
N GLN A 145 -25.30 -3.08 25.98
CA GLN A 145 -25.07 -3.13 27.43
C GLN A 145 -23.60 -2.86 27.77
N GLY A 146 -23.29 -2.69 29.05
CA GLY A 146 -21.96 -2.37 29.55
C GLY A 146 -21.73 -0.86 29.67
N ASP A 147 -20.46 -0.42 29.57
CA ASP A 147 -20.11 1.02 29.74
C ASP A 147 -20.74 1.93 28.67
N ILE A 148 -21.21 1.38 27.58
CA ILE A 148 -21.92 2.13 26.53
C ILE A 148 -23.24 2.70 27.02
N GLU A 149 -23.90 2.09 28.00
CA GLU A 149 -25.16 2.58 28.60
C GLU A 149 -24.94 3.75 29.54
N THR A 150 -23.85 3.75 30.28
CA THR A 150 -23.62 4.67 31.42
C THR A 150 -22.70 5.83 31.10
N GLY A 151 -22.04 5.81 29.96
CA GLY A 151 -21.02 6.81 29.59
C GLY A 151 -21.59 8.15 29.12
N PRO A 152 -20.91 9.27 29.36
CA PRO A 152 -21.37 10.61 28.99
C PRO A 152 -21.51 10.89 27.50
N THR A 153 -21.11 9.94 26.64
CA THR A 153 -21.16 10.03 25.16
C THR A 153 -21.70 8.74 24.54
N THR A 154 -22.73 8.15 25.14
CA THR A 154 -23.34 6.87 24.73
C THR A 154 -23.88 6.88 23.30
N SER A 155 -24.45 8.01 22.86
CA SER A 155 -25.16 8.11 21.58
C SER A 155 -24.29 7.90 20.33
N ARG A 156 -23.01 8.32 20.34
CA ARG A 156 -22.15 8.24 19.14
C ARG A 156 -21.60 6.83 18.83
N PRO A 157 -21.08 6.06 19.81
CA PRO A 157 -20.66 4.68 19.58
C PRO A 157 -21.83 3.78 19.19
N GLU A 158 -22.97 3.90 19.88
CA GLU A 158 -24.19 3.17 19.57
C GLU A 158 -24.70 3.49 18.17
N ALA A 159 -24.80 4.79 17.81
CA ALA A 159 -25.24 5.21 16.48
C ALA A 159 -24.34 4.65 15.37
N ARG A 160 -23.01 4.55 15.60
CA ARG A 160 -22.08 3.94 14.64
C ARG A 160 -22.29 2.44 14.49
N ALA A 161 -22.50 1.73 15.61
CA ALA A 161 -22.76 0.30 15.58
C ALA A 161 -24.09 0.00 14.87
N ARG A 162 -25.15 0.80 15.14
CA ARG A 162 -26.44 0.71 14.43
C ARG A 162 -26.27 1.03 12.93
N ALA A 163 -25.50 2.06 12.58
CA ALA A 163 -25.24 2.42 11.17
C ALA A 163 -24.40 1.37 10.42
N ALA A 164 -23.61 0.58 11.14
CA ALA A 164 -22.82 -0.53 10.56
C ALA A 164 -23.64 -1.80 10.36
N TRP A 165 -24.85 -1.86 10.93
CA TRP A 165 -25.77 -2.95 10.73
C TRP A 165 -26.38 -2.89 9.33
N SER A 166 -26.19 -3.95 8.54
CA SER A 166 -26.51 -3.97 7.11
C SER A 166 -27.83 -4.68 6.77
N LEU A 167 -28.57 -5.24 7.76
CA LEU A 167 -29.73 -6.07 7.54
C LEU A 167 -30.98 -5.43 8.17
N ASN A 168 -31.77 -4.72 7.35
CA ASN A 168 -32.86 -3.86 7.80
C ASN A 168 -34.24 -4.48 7.56
N PRO A 169 -35.31 -4.04 8.28
CA PRO A 169 -36.67 -4.45 7.99
C PRO A 169 -37.06 -4.24 6.51
N GLY A 170 -37.70 -5.26 5.92
CA GLY A 170 -38.07 -5.33 4.52
C GLY A 170 -37.02 -5.98 3.61
N GLU A 171 -35.78 -6.18 4.07
CA GLU A 171 -34.75 -6.89 3.31
C GLU A 171 -34.90 -8.41 3.44
N PRO A 172 -34.45 -9.19 2.42
CA PRO A 172 -34.48 -10.63 2.48
C PRO A 172 -33.48 -11.15 3.52
N PHE A 173 -33.90 -12.14 4.30
CA PHE A 173 -33.01 -12.82 5.25
C PHE A 173 -32.08 -13.79 4.51
N THR A 174 -30.79 -13.79 4.89
CA THR A 174 -29.82 -14.86 4.61
C THR A 174 -28.94 -15.05 5.83
N GLN A 175 -28.41 -16.27 6.02
CA GLN A 175 -27.45 -16.54 7.09
C GLN A 175 -26.19 -15.69 6.97
N GLU A 176 -25.69 -15.51 5.75
CA GLU A 176 -24.50 -14.66 5.47
C GLU A 176 -24.75 -13.19 5.87
N ALA A 177 -25.87 -12.61 5.41
CA ALA A 177 -26.21 -11.22 5.76
C ALA A 177 -26.43 -11.04 7.27
N TRP A 178 -27.02 -12.04 7.95
CA TRP A 178 -27.18 -12.06 9.39
C TRP A 178 -25.84 -12.08 10.13
N ASP A 179 -24.91 -12.93 9.70
CA ASP A 179 -23.57 -13.03 10.29
C ASP A 179 -22.76 -11.79 10.02
N ASP A 180 -22.84 -11.23 8.82
CA ASP A 180 -22.14 -10.00 8.44
C ASP A 180 -22.67 -8.78 9.19
N ALA A 181 -23.98 -8.64 9.36
CA ALA A 181 -24.58 -7.56 10.14
C ALA A 181 -24.08 -7.58 11.59
N LYS A 182 -24.05 -8.75 12.24
CA LYS A 182 -23.51 -8.92 13.60
C LYS A 182 -22.02 -8.55 13.66
N LYS A 183 -21.20 -9.08 12.73
CA LYS A 183 -19.75 -8.82 12.65
C LYS A 183 -19.45 -7.32 12.43
N ASN A 184 -20.19 -6.68 11.53
CA ASN A 184 -19.98 -5.28 11.18
C ASN A 184 -20.29 -4.35 12.37
N SER A 185 -21.42 -4.58 13.06
CA SER A 185 -21.77 -3.82 14.26
C SER A 185 -20.78 -4.04 15.40
N LEU A 186 -20.37 -5.29 15.64
CA LEU A 186 -19.36 -5.61 16.65
C LEU A 186 -18.02 -4.93 16.33
N ARG A 187 -17.55 -5.03 15.09
CA ARG A 187 -16.31 -4.37 14.64
C ARG A 187 -16.38 -2.85 14.77
N ALA A 188 -17.55 -2.23 14.54
CA ALA A 188 -17.73 -0.79 14.70
C ALA A 188 -17.58 -0.33 16.17
N LEU A 189 -17.95 -1.19 17.14
CA LEU A 189 -17.67 -0.97 18.56
C LEU A 189 -16.19 -1.17 18.89
N GLN A 190 -15.61 -2.29 18.44
CA GLN A 190 -14.24 -2.69 18.74
C GLN A 190 -13.18 -1.73 18.17
N LYS A 191 -13.47 -1.12 17.01
CA LYS A 191 -12.55 -0.15 16.39
C LYS A 191 -12.25 1.05 17.27
N ARG A 192 -13.17 1.44 18.15
CA ARG A 192 -12.98 2.64 18.97
C ARG A 192 -13.65 2.51 20.32
N ARG A 193 -12.90 2.80 21.36
CA ARG A 193 -13.32 2.86 22.75
C ARG A 193 -13.56 1.51 23.42
N TYR A 194 -14.10 0.50 22.73
CA TYR A 194 -14.54 -0.77 23.29
C TYR A 194 -13.85 -1.97 22.62
N PRO A 195 -12.53 -2.12 22.69
CA PRO A 195 -11.81 -3.17 21.97
C PRO A 195 -12.19 -4.60 22.40
N THR A 196 -12.74 -4.75 23.61
CA THR A 196 -13.20 -6.02 24.19
C THR A 196 -14.69 -6.26 24.00
N ALA A 197 -15.38 -5.42 23.23
CA ALA A 197 -16.81 -5.63 22.95
C ALA A 197 -17.06 -7.01 22.38
N SER A 198 -18.18 -7.62 22.77
CA SER A 198 -18.59 -8.94 22.35
C SER A 198 -20.08 -8.98 22.01
N LEU A 199 -20.48 -10.03 21.29
CA LEU A 199 -21.89 -10.35 21.06
C LEU A 199 -22.39 -11.19 22.22
N ALA A 200 -23.20 -10.59 23.11
CA ALA A 200 -23.73 -11.26 24.29
C ALA A 200 -24.83 -12.26 23.92
N ASN A 201 -25.73 -11.89 23.01
CA ASN A 201 -26.80 -12.75 22.53
C ASN A 201 -27.21 -12.36 21.11
N SER A 202 -27.68 -13.34 20.32
CA SER A 202 -28.31 -13.07 19.03
C SER A 202 -29.34 -14.16 18.72
N ARG A 203 -30.49 -13.76 18.20
CA ARG A 203 -31.58 -14.65 17.84
C ARG A 203 -32.28 -14.16 16.59
N ALA A 204 -32.55 -15.11 15.68
CA ALA A 204 -33.42 -14.93 14.54
C ALA A 204 -34.64 -15.84 14.74
N ASP A 205 -35.79 -15.27 14.97
CA ASP A 205 -37.06 -15.98 15.04
C ASP A 205 -37.70 -15.95 13.66
N ILE A 206 -37.78 -17.11 13.04
CA ILE A 206 -38.29 -17.31 11.68
C ILE A 206 -39.71 -17.90 11.77
N ASP A 207 -40.66 -17.17 11.20
CA ASP A 207 -42.02 -17.67 10.96
C ASP A 207 -42.08 -18.14 9.49
N ALA A 208 -42.04 -19.45 9.31
CA ALA A 208 -42.00 -20.09 8.00
C ALA A 208 -43.35 -19.98 7.25
N ASP A 209 -44.46 -19.84 7.98
CA ASP A 209 -45.81 -19.75 7.39
C ASP A 209 -46.08 -18.34 6.84
N THR A 210 -45.58 -17.31 7.51
CA THR A 210 -45.75 -15.92 7.08
C THR A 210 -44.53 -15.37 6.30
N HIS A 211 -43.50 -16.18 6.11
CA HIS A 211 -42.22 -15.80 5.49
C HIS A 211 -41.61 -14.53 6.08
N GLN A 212 -41.64 -14.42 7.43
CA GLN A 212 -41.16 -13.27 8.18
C GLN A 212 -40.14 -13.67 9.24
N ALA A 213 -39.14 -12.80 9.45
CA ALA A 213 -38.11 -12.97 10.47
C ALA A 213 -38.10 -11.80 11.47
N ALA A 214 -38.07 -12.11 12.75
CA ALA A 214 -37.80 -11.13 13.81
C ALA A 214 -36.38 -11.33 14.33
N LEU A 215 -35.53 -10.31 14.20
CA LEU A 215 -34.12 -10.37 14.56
C LEU A 215 -33.86 -9.61 15.85
N SER A 216 -33.08 -10.20 16.75
CA SER A 216 -32.59 -9.55 17.95
C SER A 216 -31.10 -9.81 18.14
N ALA A 217 -30.35 -8.76 18.52
CA ALA A 217 -28.94 -8.89 18.88
C ALA A 217 -28.61 -7.97 20.05
N THR A 218 -27.89 -8.49 21.03
CA THR A 218 -27.41 -7.75 22.20
C THR A 218 -25.89 -7.74 22.18
N PHE A 219 -25.33 -6.53 22.15
CA PHE A 219 -23.88 -6.30 22.18
C PHE A 219 -23.48 -5.84 23.59
N ASP A 220 -22.45 -6.46 24.14
CA ASP A 220 -21.80 -6.01 25.36
C ASP A 220 -20.57 -5.22 24.98
N SER A 221 -20.53 -3.94 25.34
CA SER A 221 -19.37 -3.09 25.05
C SER A 221 -18.15 -3.46 25.88
N GLY A 222 -18.33 -4.11 27.03
CA GLY A 222 -17.29 -4.16 28.03
C GLY A 222 -16.90 -2.76 28.53
N PRO A 223 -15.74 -2.62 29.18
CA PRO A 223 -15.25 -1.33 29.67
C PRO A 223 -14.74 -0.42 28.54
N ALA A 224 -14.73 0.89 28.81
CA ALA A 224 -14.18 1.89 27.93
C ALA A 224 -12.65 2.01 28.09
N TYR A 225 -11.89 1.79 27.02
CA TYR A 225 -10.44 1.79 27.04
C TYR A 225 -9.83 3.14 26.65
N ARG A 226 -8.69 3.45 27.30
CA ARG A 226 -7.77 4.51 26.92
C ARG A 226 -6.35 3.94 26.79
N PHE A 227 -5.55 4.52 25.92
CA PHE A 227 -4.15 4.13 25.79
C PHE A 227 -3.36 4.44 27.06
N GLY A 228 -2.75 3.43 27.64
CA GLY A 228 -1.76 3.52 28.70
C GLY A 228 -0.33 3.65 28.17
N PRO A 229 0.69 3.30 28.97
CA PRO A 229 2.08 3.37 28.58
C PRO A 229 2.41 2.36 27.46
N LEU A 230 3.35 2.75 26.57
CA LEU A 230 3.90 1.85 25.56
C LEU A 230 5.07 1.07 26.12
N HIS A 231 4.98 -0.25 26.14
CA HIS A 231 6.03 -1.18 26.55
C HIS A 231 6.69 -1.80 25.31
N LEU A 232 8.03 -1.71 25.23
CA LEU A 232 8.81 -2.27 24.12
C LEU A 232 9.40 -3.62 24.54
N LYS A 233 9.06 -4.70 23.82
CA LYS A 233 9.60 -6.05 24.04
C LYS A 233 10.41 -6.51 22.82
N GLY A 234 11.60 -7.07 23.03
CA GLY A 234 12.47 -7.56 21.95
C GLY A 234 13.51 -6.56 21.47
N MET A 235 13.51 -5.33 21.98
CA MET A 235 14.49 -4.30 21.68
C MET A 235 15.72 -4.40 22.64
N LYS A 236 16.91 -4.20 22.08
CA LYS A 236 18.19 -4.30 22.82
C LYS A 236 19.14 -3.13 22.58
N ARG A 237 19.12 -2.54 21.36
CA ARG A 237 20.14 -1.59 20.90
C ARG A 237 19.75 -0.13 21.08
N TYR A 238 18.48 0.21 20.89
CA TYR A 238 18.08 1.60 20.73
C TYR A 238 17.59 2.21 22.05
N ASP A 239 17.63 3.54 22.12
CA ASP A 239 17.00 4.28 23.22
C ASP A 239 15.48 4.13 23.18
N ALA A 240 14.91 3.72 24.32
CA ALA A 240 13.48 3.42 24.42
C ALA A 240 12.61 4.65 24.19
N GLU A 241 13.01 5.82 24.71
CA GLU A 241 12.24 7.05 24.55
C GLU A 241 12.24 7.54 23.09
N GLY A 242 13.39 7.46 22.41
CA GLY A 242 13.45 7.77 20.98
C GLY A 242 12.54 6.87 20.14
N ILE A 243 12.44 5.59 20.47
CA ILE A 243 11.53 4.65 19.76
C ILE A 243 10.07 4.95 20.08
N LYS A 244 9.71 5.25 21.34
CA LYS A 244 8.36 5.70 21.70
C LYS A 244 7.97 6.99 20.96
N ASN A 245 8.91 7.90 20.78
CA ASN A 245 8.73 9.14 20.02
C ASN A 245 8.50 8.88 18.51
N ILE A 246 8.99 7.77 17.95
CA ILE A 246 8.64 7.32 16.59
C ILE A 246 7.21 6.79 16.56
N ALA A 247 6.82 5.97 17.54
CA ALA A 247 5.48 5.39 17.61
C ALA A 247 4.38 6.46 17.72
N ARG A 248 4.63 7.54 18.48
CA ARG A 248 3.68 8.63 18.73
C ARG A 248 2.31 8.13 19.19
N LEU A 249 2.29 7.07 20.01
CA LEU A 249 1.05 6.57 20.56
C LEU A 249 0.45 7.64 21.51
N PRO A 250 -0.82 8.06 21.34
CA PRO A 250 -1.41 9.13 22.14
C PRO A 250 -1.83 8.62 23.52
N THR A 251 -0.88 8.48 24.46
CA THR A 251 -1.13 8.01 25.84
C THR A 251 -2.19 8.88 26.50
N GLY A 252 -3.17 8.25 27.17
CA GLY A 252 -4.31 8.90 27.79
C GLY A 252 -5.48 9.19 26.85
N ALA A 253 -5.31 9.13 25.53
CA ALA A 253 -6.41 9.26 24.58
C ALA A 253 -7.32 8.03 24.60
N VAL A 254 -8.57 8.22 24.17
CA VAL A 254 -9.51 7.12 23.98
C VAL A 254 -8.94 6.14 22.95
N TYR A 255 -9.04 4.83 23.23
CA TYR A 255 -8.62 3.81 22.28
C TYR A 255 -9.24 4.01 20.90
N ASP A 256 -8.40 3.94 19.89
CA ASP A 256 -8.76 3.94 18.48
C ASP A 256 -7.81 2.98 17.74
N GLU A 257 -8.36 1.97 17.09
CA GLU A 257 -7.58 0.97 16.34
C GLU A 257 -6.70 1.62 15.28
N THR A 258 -7.17 2.70 14.65
CA THR A 258 -6.43 3.44 13.63
C THR A 258 -5.15 4.03 14.21
N GLU A 259 -5.22 4.65 15.39
CA GLU A 259 -4.04 5.21 16.06
C GLU A 259 -3.03 4.13 16.46
N LEU A 260 -3.52 2.94 16.87
CA LEU A 260 -2.67 1.79 17.19
C LEU A 260 -1.94 1.28 15.95
N LEU A 261 -2.67 1.10 14.84
CA LEU A 261 -2.12 0.65 13.56
C LEU A 261 -1.16 1.69 12.96
N ASP A 262 -1.46 2.97 13.07
CA ASP A 262 -0.58 4.06 12.63
C ASP A 262 0.71 4.10 13.43
N ALA A 263 0.65 3.89 14.75
CA ALA A 263 1.83 3.76 15.60
C ALA A 263 2.69 2.53 15.19
N GLN A 264 2.04 1.39 14.91
CA GLN A 264 2.71 0.20 14.38
C GLN A 264 3.38 0.48 13.04
N GLN A 265 2.68 1.13 12.12
CA GLN A 265 3.20 1.46 10.79
C GLN A 265 4.38 2.44 10.86
N ARG A 266 4.34 3.45 11.75
CA ARG A 266 5.46 4.38 11.99
C ARG A 266 6.70 3.65 12.47
N LEU A 267 6.56 2.69 13.39
CA LEU A 267 7.68 1.87 13.84
C LEU A 267 8.20 0.93 12.73
N ALA A 268 7.31 0.27 12.00
CA ALA A 268 7.67 -0.65 10.92
C ALA A 268 8.41 0.07 9.77
N SER A 269 7.93 1.26 9.39
CA SER A 269 8.55 2.06 8.32
C SER A 269 9.80 2.83 8.74
N SER A 270 10.13 2.85 10.04
CA SER A 270 11.30 3.57 10.57
C SER A 270 12.65 3.00 10.09
N GLY A 271 12.65 1.72 9.70
CA GLY A 271 13.84 0.97 9.29
C GLY A 271 14.72 0.49 10.44
N TYR A 272 14.34 0.71 11.70
CA TYR A 272 15.02 0.15 12.86
C TYR A 272 14.59 -1.30 13.15
N PHE A 273 13.44 -1.71 12.63
CA PHE A 273 12.83 -3.02 12.90
C PHE A 273 12.44 -3.74 11.61
N ASP A 274 12.61 -5.07 11.59
CA ASP A 274 12.14 -5.97 10.53
C ASP A 274 10.70 -6.44 10.77
N ALA A 275 10.30 -6.51 12.05
CA ALA A 275 8.95 -6.87 12.43
C ALA A 275 8.51 -6.03 13.64
N VAL A 276 7.25 -5.59 13.59
CA VAL A 276 6.61 -4.79 14.64
C VAL A 276 5.16 -5.24 14.77
N PHE A 277 4.75 -5.54 15.99
CA PHE A 277 3.38 -5.88 16.31
C PHE A 277 2.95 -5.18 17.60
N LEU A 278 1.91 -4.36 17.53
CA LEU A 278 1.36 -3.64 18.67
C LEU A 278 0.06 -4.28 19.13
N THR A 279 -0.05 -4.53 20.43
CA THR A 279 -1.26 -5.04 21.08
C THR A 279 -1.63 -4.19 22.27
N LEU A 280 -2.91 -3.87 22.41
CA LEU A 280 -3.47 -3.36 23.66
C LEU A 280 -3.67 -4.56 24.59
N ASP A 281 -3.41 -4.40 25.90
CA ASP A 281 -3.72 -5.42 26.89
C ASP A 281 -5.25 -5.52 27.10
N PRO A 282 -5.89 -6.65 26.71
CA PRO A 282 -7.33 -6.80 26.82
C PRO A 282 -7.80 -7.07 28.26
N ASP A 283 -6.91 -7.51 29.13
CA ASP A 283 -7.20 -7.88 30.52
C ASP A 283 -6.68 -6.81 31.50
N ALA A 284 -6.52 -5.57 31.02
CA ALA A 284 -6.02 -4.48 31.83
C ALA A 284 -6.93 -4.24 33.07
N GLN A 285 -6.35 -4.31 34.26
CA GLN A 285 -7.04 -4.01 35.51
C GLN A 285 -7.56 -2.56 35.56
N GLN A 286 -6.94 -1.68 34.78
CA GLN A 286 -7.32 -0.29 34.60
C GLN A 286 -7.56 0.02 33.10
N PRO A 287 -8.75 -0.25 32.56
CA PRO A 287 -9.05 0.03 31.14
C PRO A 287 -8.82 1.49 30.74
N GLY A 288 -8.99 2.42 31.70
CA GLY A 288 -8.72 3.85 31.52
C GLY A 288 -7.24 4.20 31.25
N ALA A 289 -6.30 3.27 31.43
CA ALA A 289 -4.87 3.42 31.14
C ALA A 289 -4.26 2.06 30.71
N ALA A 290 -4.90 1.38 29.77
CA ALA A 290 -4.52 0.04 29.33
C ALA A 290 -3.15 0.04 28.65
N PRO A 291 -2.17 -0.75 29.14
CA PRO A 291 -0.84 -0.82 28.55
C PRO A 291 -0.89 -1.29 27.10
N VAL A 292 -0.03 -0.72 26.26
CA VAL A 292 0.20 -1.20 24.89
C VAL A 292 1.57 -1.85 24.83
N THR A 293 1.63 -3.07 24.36
CA THR A 293 2.89 -3.80 24.16
C THR A 293 3.27 -3.80 22.68
N ALA A 294 4.45 -3.24 22.36
CA ALA A 294 5.07 -3.39 21.06
C ALA A 294 6.07 -4.54 21.10
N GLN A 295 5.76 -5.64 20.43
CA GLN A 295 6.72 -6.72 20.16
C GLN A 295 7.50 -6.37 18.91
N VAL A 296 8.82 -6.22 19.04
CA VAL A 296 9.68 -5.78 17.93
C VAL A 296 10.83 -6.77 17.71
N ARG A 297 11.21 -6.91 16.44
CA ARG A 297 12.46 -7.56 16.03
C ARG A 297 13.33 -6.52 15.34
N GLU A 298 14.49 -6.26 15.93
CA GLU A 298 15.43 -5.29 15.40
C GLU A 298 15.96 -5.71 14.02
N ALA A 299 16.03 -4.77 13.09
CA ALA A 299 16.67 -4.96 11.80
C ALA A 299 18.18 -5.24 11.96
N PRO A 300 18.87 -5.88 11.00
CA PRO A 300 20.30 -6.05 11.02
C PRO A 300 21.03 -4.72 11.25
N LEU A 301 22.14 -4.78 11.99
CA LEU A 301 22.94 -3.58 12.28
C LEU A 301 23.42 -2.91 10.99
N GLN A 302 23.80 -3.71 10.00
CA GLN A 302 24.20 -3.25 8.68
C GLN A 302 23.40 -3.96 7.61
N LYS A 303 23.04 -3.21 6.57
CA LYS A 303 22.33 -3.72 5.39
C LYS A 303 22.92 -3.06 4.15
N ALA A 304 23.24 -3.85 3.14
CA ALA A 304 23.67 -3.37 1.83
C ALA A 304 22.66 -3.83 0.75
N ILE A 305 22.26 -2.91 -0.12
CA ILE A 305 21.38 -3.17 -1.25
C ILE A 305 22.10 -2.73 -2.51
N PHE A 306 22.28 -3.65 -3.44
CA PHE A 306 22.83 -3.37 -4.77
C PHE A 306 21.69 -3.20 -5.76
N GLY A 307 21.79 -2.19 -6.61
CA GLY A 307 20.80 -1.91 -7.65
C GLY A 307 21.46 -1.77 -9.02
N ILE A 308 20.80 -2.31 -10.03
CA ILE A 308 21.12 -2.10 -11.45
C ILE A 308 19.87 -1.52 -12.10
N GLY A 309 20.03 -0.45 -12.87
CA GLY A 309 18.93 0.21 -13.56
C GLY A 309 19.37 0.72 -14.93
N VAL A 310 18.38 1.06 -15.75
CA VAL A 310 18.57 1.73 -17.05
C VAL A 310 17.60 2.86 -17.15
N SER A 311 18.03 4.01 -17.63
CA SER A 311 17.18 5.15 -17.94
C SER A 311 17.54 5.71 -19.32
N THR A 312 16.58 6.36 -19.97
CA THR A 312 16.76 7.02 -21.26
C THR A 312 17.71 8.21 -21.16
N ASP A 313 17.68 8.93 -20.05
CA ASP A 313 18.52 10.11 -19.80
C ASP A 313 19.98 9.76 -19.50
N SER A 314 20.21 8.86 -18.55
CA SER A 314 21.56 8.59 -18.01
C SER A 314 22.15 7.21 -18.37
N GLY A 315 21.42 6.41 -19.15
CA GLY A 315 21.83 5.07 -19.55
C GLY A 315 21.83 4.06 -18.39
N MET A 316 22.85 3.19 -18.35
CA MET A 316 22.99 2.20 -17.27
C MET A 316 23.41 2.88 -15.96
N ARG A 317 22.79 2.47 -14.87
CA ARG A 317 23.07 2.92 -13.50
C ARG A 317 23.39 1.74 -12.61
N LEU A 318 24.45 1.87 -11.85
CA LEU A 318 24.79 1.00 -10.74
C LEU A 318 24.62 1.77 -9.43
N SER A 319 24.03 1.14 -8.43
CA SER A 319 23.85 1.76 -7.12
C SER A 319 24.15 0.80 -5.98
N LEU A 320 24.58 1.36 -4.84
CA LEU A 320 24.77 0.68 -3.58
C LEU A 320 24.20 1.57 -2.47
N ASP A 321 23.21 1.05 -1.77
CA ASP A 321 22.67 1.67 -0.55
C ASP A 321 23.17 0.87 0.65
N HIS A 322 24.00 1.48 1.50
CA HIS A 322 24.48 0.90 2.75
C HIS A 322 23.83 1.61 3.92
N THR A 323 23.14 0.86 4.76
CA THR A 323 22.54 1.33 6.00
C THR A 323 23.34 0.81 7.19
N TYR A 324 23.72 1.68 8.09
CA TYR A 324 24.26 1.35 9.41
C TYR A 324 23.29 1.87 10.47
N ASN A 325 22.54 0.97 11.11
CA ASN A 325 21.39 1.33 11.93
C ASN A 325 21.75 1.99 13.28
N GLN A 326 23.02 1.88 13.73
CA GLN A 326 23.50 2.53 14.94
C GLN A 326 25.01 2.77 14.86
N LEU A 327 25.43 3.95 14.44
CA LEU A 327 26.85 4.32 14.41
C LEU A 327 27.49 4.19 15.81
N PRO A 328 28.72 3.65 15.92
CA PRO A 328 29.46 3.62 17.18
C PRO A 328 29.56 5.03 17.78
N TRP A 329 29.46 5.13 19.12
CA TRP A 329 29.55 6.35 19.95
C TRP A 329 28.47 7.41 19.71
N LEU A 330 27.96 7.58 18.48
CA LEU A 330 26.95 8.58 18.16
C LEU A 330 25.52 8.04 18.34
N GLY A 331 25.32 6.73 18.15
CA GLY A 331 24.01 6.09 18.24
C GLY A 331 23.05 6.45 17.09
N TRP A 332 23.50 7.24 16.11
CA TRP A 332 22.71 7.67 14.96
C TRP A 332 22.68 6.60 13.88
N ARG A 333 21.63 6.60 13.10
CA ARG A 333 21.53 5.79 11.87
C ARG A 333 22.23 6.51 10.73
N ALA A 334 23.06 5.79 9.97
CA ALA A 334 23.69 6.28 8.76
C ALA A 334 23.12 5.55 7.53
N LEU A 335 22.78 6.32 6.50
CA LEU A 335 22.45 5.83 5.18
C LEU A 335 23.46 6.39 4.19
N THR A 336 24.27 5.53 3.59
CA THR A 336 25.27 5.91 2.57
C THR A 336 24.83 5.37 1.23
N LYS A 337 24.75 6.23 0.24
CA LYS A 337 24.36 5.92 -1.13
C LYS A 337 25.51 6.18 -2.07
N LEU A 338 25.78 5.22 -2.92
CA LEU A 338 26.73 5.30 -4.01
C LEU A 338 25.99 5.05 -5.31
N SER A 339 26.12 5.93 -6.28
CA SER A 339 25.47 5.80 -7.58
C SER A 339 26.43 6.20 -8.70
N PHE A 340 26.48 5.38 -9.73
CA PHE A 340 27.28 5.62 -10.92
C PHE A 340 26.40 5.45 -12.16
N ASP A 341 26.32 6.47 -12.97
CA ASP A 341 25.77 6.40 -14.32
C ASP A 341 26.62 7.22 -15.29
N ARG A 342 26.16 7.34 -16.53
CA ARG A 342 26.90 8.07 -17.57
C ARG A 342 27.06 9.56 -17.26
N GLU A 343 26.01 10.18 -16.71
CA GLU A 343 25.92 11.63 -16.48
C GLU A 343 26.41 12.03 -15.09
N ALA A 344 26.29 11.13 -14.09
CA ALA A 344 26.60 11.46 -12.71
C ALA A 344 27.28 10.33 -11.94
N LYS A 345 28.18 10.71 -11.03
CA LYS A 345 28.76 9.85 -9.99
C LYS A 345 28.49 10.52 -8.64
N VAL A 346 27.79 9.85 -7.76
CA VAL A 346 27.34 10.40 -6.49
C VAL A 346 27.73 9.50 -5.33
N LEU A 347 28.37 10.04 -4.33
CA LEU A 347 28.56 9.44 -3.01
C LEU A 347 27.90 10.37 -1.97
N GLY A 348 26.85 9.93 -1.33
CA GLY A 348 26.15 10.68 -0.29
C GLY A 348 26.02 9.85 0.98
N THR A 349 26.15 10.50 2.13
CA THR A 349 25.82 9.91 3.44
C THR A 349 24.93 10.85 4.22
N GLU A 350 23.92 10.27 4.87
CA GLU A 350 23.03 10.99 5.76
C GLU A 350 22.95 10.28 7.10
N TRP A 351 23.17 11.00 8.17
CA TRP A 351 23.15 10.54 9.54
C TRP A 351 21.96 11.16 10.26
N THR A 352 21.18 10.32 10.92
CA THR A 352 19.92 10.73 11.52
C THR A 352 19.83 10.23 12.96
N ALA A 353 19.58 11.14 13.89
CA ALA A 353 19.31 10.83 15.29
C ALA A 353 17.90 10.25 15.48
N LEU A 354 17.65 9.59 16.61
CA LEU A 354 16.29 9.32 17.06
C LEU A 354 15.55 10.62 17.39
N PRO A 355 14.24 10.71 17.17
CA PRO A 355 13.49 11.93 17.44
C PRO A 355 13.29 12.16 18.95
N GLY A 356 13.30 13.42 19.35
CA GLY A 356 12.84 13.84 20.68
C GLY A 356 11.31 13.83 20.80
N ALA A 357 10.79 14.15 21.97
CA ALA A 357 9.35 14.13 22.29
C ALA A 357 8.48 14.98 21.34
N ASN A 358 9.03 16.07 20.79
CA ASN A 358 8.36 16.94 19.83
C ASN A 358 8.51 16.49 18.36
N GLY A 359 9.06 15.28 18.10
CA GLY A 359 9.29 14.70 16.79
C GLY A 359 10.48 15.27 16.01
N TRP A 360 11.20 16.26 16.54
CA TRP A 360 12.41 16.82 15.93
C TRP A 360 13.61 15.90 16.16
N ARG A 361 14.41 15.70 15.12
CA ARG A 361 15.65 14.91 15.15
C ARG A 361 16.80 15.67 14.49
N TRP A 362 18.00 15.42 14.94
CA TRP A 362 19.20 15.94 14.29
C TRP A 362 19.51 15.16 13.03
N VAL A 363 19.99 15.87 12.03
CA VAL A 363 20.42 15.31 10.74
C VAL A 363 21.74 15.94 10.36
N ALA A 364 22.70 15.11 9.94
CA ALA A 364 23.94 15.52 9.31
C ALA A 364 24.05 14.83 7.96
N GLY A 365 24.60 15.48 6.96
CA GLY A 365 24.78 14.89 5.63
C GLY A 365 26.01 15.43 4.94
N ALA A 366 26.62 14.57 4.12
CA ALA A 366 27.70 14.92 3.21
C ALA A 366 27.44 14.28 1.84
N GLN A 367 27.70 15.02 0.79
CA GLN A 367 27.58 14.53 -0.58
C GLN A 367 28.78 15.00 -1.42
N LEU A 368 29.36 14.06 -2.14
CA LEU A 368 30.33 14.29 -3.20
C LEU A 368 29.67 13.89 -4.50
N GLN A 369 29.68 14.78 -5.47
CA GLN A 369 29.06 14.53 -6.75
C GLN A 369 29.96 15.02 -7.87
N ARG A 370 30.08 14.21 -8.91
CA ARG A 370 30.66 14.60 -10.20
C ARG A 370 29.59 14.41 -11.25
N GLU A 371 29.27 15.47 -11.97
CA GLU A 371 28.23 15.43 -13.00
C GLU A 371 28.64 16.12 -14.28
N ALA A 372 28.17 15.61 -15.41
CA ALA A 372 28.30 16.26 -16.70
C ALA A 372 27.17 17.27 -16.90
N THR A 373 27.47 18.44 -17.40
CA THR A 373 26.53 19.51 -17.69
C THR A 373 26.93 20.13 -19.04
N GLY A 374 26.29 19.71 -20.13
CA GLY A 374 26.66 20.15 -21.47
C GLY A 374 28.16 19.93 -21.73
N ASP A 375 28.91 21.00 -21.94
CA ASP A 375 30.31 20.96 -22.34
C ASP A 375 31.32 20.95 -21.19
N TYR A 376 30.87 20.99 -19.93
CA TYR A 376 31.74 20.98 -18.75
C TYR A 376 31.30 19.95 -17.69
N GLN A 377 32.24 19.59 -16.83
CA GLN A 377 32.00 18.73 -15.68
C GLN A 377 32.02 19.55 -14.39
N VAL A 378 31.11 19.24 -13.48
CA VAL A 378 31.03 19.84 -12.15
C VAL A 378 31.40 18.81 -11.10
N ASN A 379 32.43 19.10 -10.30
CA ASN A 379 32.74 18.37 -9.07
C ASN A 379 32.19 19.19 -7.90
N SER A 380 31.22 18.67 -7.17
CA SER A 380 30.62 19.39 -6.05
C SER A 380 30.75 18.63 -4.74
N THR A 381 30.89 19.38 -3.68
CA THR A 381 30.88 18.89 -2.30
C THR A 381 29.84 19.68 -1.52
N GLN A 382 28.95 18.96 -0.86
CA GLN A 382 27.93 19.56 -0.02
C GLN A 382 28.00 18.97 1.39
N TRP A 383 27.92 19.82 2.40
CA TRP A 383 27.77 19.44 3.80
C TRP A 383 26.53 20.10 4.36
N ARG A 384 25.73 19.36 5.11
CA ARG A 384 24.58 19.91 5.81
C ARG A 384 24.50 19.42 7.24
N PHE A 385 24.07 20.29 8.14
CA PHE A 385 23.81 19.95 9.53
C PHE A 385 22.59 20.73 10.00
N GLY A 386 21.64 20.02 10.64
CA GLY A 386 20.41 20.67 11.03
C GLY A 386 19.43 19.75 11.75
N ARG A 387 18.18 20.11 11.68
CA ARG A 387 17.08 19.38 12.30
C ARG A 387 15.97 19.11 11.30
N SER A 388 15.33 17.95 11.41
CA SER A 388 14.15 17.61 10.63
C SER A 388 13.03 17.10 11.54
N GLN A 389 11.80 17.33 11.10
CA GLN A 389 10.59 16.80 11.70
C GLN A 389 9.71 16.24 10.59
N SER A 390 9.17 15.04 10.80
CA SER A 390 8.24 14.42 9.87
C SER A 390 6.96 14.06 10.62
N THR A 391 5.82 14.46 10.08
CA THR A 391 4.49 14.05 10.52
C THR A 391 3.81 13.24 9.41
N ASP A 392 2.57 12.85 9.58
CA ASP A 392 1.86 12.02 8.59
C ASP A 392 1.65 12.75 7.24
N HIS A 393 1.55 14.09 7.28
CA HIS A 393 1.34 14.93 6.10
C HIS A 393 2.44 15.95 5.84
N ILE A 394 3.23 16.33 6.85
CA ILE A 394 4.15 17.47 6.74
C ILE A 394 5.55 17.06 7.16
N ASP A 395 6.52 17.36 6.30
CA ASP A 395 7.96 17.36 6.64
C ASP A 395 8.48 18.77 6.73
N ARG A 396 9.34 19.02 7.71
CA ARG A 396 10.03 20.30 7.92
C ARG A 396 11.50 20.06 8.18
N ASN A 397 12.34 20.94 7.70
CA ASN A 397 13.77 20.93 8.03
C ASN A 397 14.35 22.33 8.13
N TYR A 398 15.40 22.43 8.90
CA TYR A 398 16.28 23.60 9.01
C TYR A 398 17.71 23.10 8.99
N ALA A 399 18.55 23.64 8.10
CA ALA A 399 19.93 23.18 7.98
C ALA A 399 20.88 24.33 7.63
N LEU A 400 22.03 24.35 8.28
CA LEU A 400 23.21 25.04 7.80
C LEU A 400 23.84 24.17 6.72
N GLN A 401 24.14 24.75 5.58
CA GLN A 401 24.65 24.06 4.40
C GLN A 401 25.88 24.79 3.86
N TYR A 402 26.91 24.02 3.58
CA TYR A 402 28.10 24.44 2.86
C TYR A 402 28.13 23.77 1.49
N ASP A 403 28.31 24.54 0.45
CA ASP A 403 28.44 24.09 -0.93
C ASP A 403 29.77 24.50 -1.50
N SER A 404 30.43 23.61 -2.23
CA SER A 404 31.60 23.89 -3.04
C SER A 404 31.39 23.27 -4.42
N ALA A 405 31.65 24.01 -5.47
CA ALA A 405 31.55 23.55 -6.85
C ALA A 405 32.79 23.99 -7.64
N VAL A 406 33.44 22.99 -8.25
CA VAL A 406 34.59 23.17 -9.14
C VAL A 406 34.22 22.64 -10.50
N SER A 407 34.18 23.51 -11.49
CA SER A 407 33.85 23.16 -12.87
C SER A 407 35.11 22.97 -13.71
N GLN A 408 35.10 22.01 -14.61
CA GLN A 408 36.23 21.65 -15.49
C GLN A 408 35.75 21.52 -16.95
N GLY A 409 36.42 22.19 -17.84
CA GLY A 409 36.12 22.15 -19.29
C GLY A 409 36.30 23.50 -19.93
N PRO A 410 36.10 23.60 -21.25
CA PRO A 410 36.16 24.88 -21.95
C PRO A 410 35.15 25.87 -21.38
N MET A 411 35.60 27.09 -21.02
CA MET A 411 34.76 28.16 -20.47
C MET A 411 33.89 27.74 -19.26
N ALA A 412 34.32 26.74 -18.49
CA ALA A 412 33.63 26.32 -17.29
C ALA A 412 33.50 27.48 -16.26
N PRO A 413 32.38 27.53 -15.50
CA PRO A 413 32.25 28.52 -14.42
C PRO A 413 33.39 28.40 -13.41
N PRO A 414 33.86 29.53 -12.85
CA PRO A 414 34.93 29.50 -11.85
C PRO A 414 34.51 28.73 -10.60
N GLU A 415 35.52 28.26 -9.83
CA GLU A 415 35.28 27.67 -8.53
C GLU A 415 34.51 28.62 -7.64
N SER A 416 33.46 28.10 -7.02
CA SER A 416 32.64 28.87 -6.10
C SER A 416 32.24 28.04 -4.87
N THR A 417 32.23 28.73 -3.73
CA THR A 417 31.79 28.14 -2.46
C THR A 417 30.79 29.05 -1.77
N ALA A 418 29.86 28.48 -1.03
CA ALA A 418 28.86 29.23 -0.30
C ALA A 418 28.50 28.56 1.04
N LEU A 419 28.04 29.39 1.96
CA LEU A 419 27.42 28.97 3.21
C LEU A 419 26.00 29.54 3.25
N SER A 420 25.00 28.68 3.53
CA SER A 420 23.61 29.07 3.57
C SER A 420 22.86 28.47 4.74
N LEU A 421 21.87 29.19 5.24
CA LEU A 421 20.85 28.67 6.18
C LEU A 421 19.59 28.40 5.37
N ASN A 422 19.18 27.15 5.35
CA ASN A 422 18.06 26.67 4.55
C ASN A 422 16.92 26.18 5.43
N THR A 423 15.69 26.42 4.99
CA THR A 423 14.48 25.79 5.53
C THR A 423 13.71 25.13 4.41
N GLY A 424 13.16 23.98 4.69
CA GLY A 424 12.29 23.23 3.79
C GLY A 424 10.98 22.85 4.47
N TRP A 425 9.92 22.92 3.72
CA TRP A 425 8.59 22.46 4.10
C TRP A 425 8.00 21.63 2.96
N THR A 426 7.40 20.48 3.28
CA THR A 426 6.72 19.64 2.30
C THR A 426 5.41 19.15 2.91
N GLY A 427 4.28 19.49 2.28
CA GLY A 427 2.95 18.97 2.64
C GLY A 427 2.48 17.96 1.59
N ARG A 428 1.87 16.85 2.04
CA ARG A 428 1.31 15.80 1.18
C ARG A 428 -0.08 15.42 1.65
N TYR A 429 -1.07 15.65 0.80
CA TYR A 429 -2.48 15.41 1.08
C TYR A 429 -3.10 14.63 -0.08
N PHE A 430 -2.68 13.36 -0.21
CA PHE A 430 -3.14 12.43 -1.24
C PHE A 430 -4.05 11.37 -0.62
N ASP A 431 -4.99 10.85 -1.41
CA ASP A 431 -5.88 9.75 -1.03
C ASP A 431 -5.15 8.42 -0.81
N SER A 432 -4.01 8.21 -1.46
CA SER A 432 -3.14 7.04 -1.30
C SER A 432 -1.68 7.46 -1.29
N LYS A 433 -0.86 6.78 -0.47
CA LYS A 433 0.59 7.02 -0.39
C LYS A 433 1.35 6.37 -1.55
N THR A 434 0.84 5.28 -2.11
CA THR A 434 1.53 4.48 -3.13
C THR A 434 1.00 4.71 -4.54
N ALA A 435 -0.31 4.89 -4.70
CA ALA A 435 -0.96 5.08 -6.00
C ALA A 435 -2.04 6.16 -5.89
N PRO A 436 -1.66 7.45 -5.75
CA PRO A 436 -2.62 8.51 -5.56
C PRO A 436 -3.44 8.75 -6.83
N ALA A 437 -4.76 8.83 -6.67
CA ALA A 437 -5.69 9.23 -7.73
C ALA A 437 -6.22 10.65 -7.53
N SER A 438 -6.17 11.18 -6.31
CA SER A 438 -6.60 12.54 -5.97
C SER A 438 -5.77 13.16 -4.86
N GLY A 439 -5.74 14.48 -4.81
CA GLY A 439 -5.07 15.24 -3.77
C GLY A 439 -3.97 16.14 -4.30
N TRP A 440 -3.20 16.70 -3.37
CA TRP A 440 -2.14 17.65 -3.70
C TRP A 440 -0.93 17.50 -2.79
N GLY A 441 0.22 17.87 -3.32
CA GLY A 441 1.48 18.02 -2.61
C GLY A 441 2.15 19.35 -2.96
N LEU A 442 2.77 19.97 -1.96
CA LEU A 442 3.56 21.18 -2.14
C LEU A 442 4.85 21.05 -1.34
N ALA A 443 5.98 21.31 -2.01
CA ALA A 443 7.27 21.45 -1.37
C ALA A 443 7.78 22.88 -1.57
N ALA A 444 8.28 23.50 -0.51
CA ALA A 444 8.88 24.83 -0.55
C ALA A 444 10.24 24.80 0.16
N GLU A 445 11.25 25.34 -0.49
CA GLU A 445 12.60 25.51 0.04
C GLU A 445 12.94 27.01 0.01
N PHE A 446 13.50 27.49 1.09
CA PHE A 446 13.97 28.86 1.20
C PHE A 446 15.33 28.88 1.88
N GLY A 447 16.28 29.60 1.31
CA GLY A 447 17.63 29.71 1.81
C GLY A 447 18.15 31.14 1.73
N VAL A 448 18.88 31.53 2.75
CA VAL A 448 19.68 32.77 2.77
C VAL A 448 21.13 32.41 2.98
N GLY A 449 22.02 33.00 2.22
CA GLY A 449 23.41 32.62 2.28
C GLY A 449 24.36 33.72 1.75
N THR A 450 25.63 33.40 1.79
CA THR A 450 26.68 34.19 1.18
C THR A 450 27.68 33.27 0.49
N THR A 451 28.18 33.71 -0.66
CA THR A 451 29.35 33.08 -1.27
C THR A 451 30.57 33.35 -0.38
N LEU A 452 31.53 32.45 -0.39
CA LEU A 452 32.79 32.57 0.35
C LEU A 452 33.98 32.76 -0.60
N ARG A 453 33.85 32.21 -1.81
CA ARG A 453 34.81 32.30 -2.90
C ARG A 453 34.10 32.45 -4.24
N PRO A 454 34.65 33.21 -5.19
CA PRO A 454 35.86 34.03 -5.05
C PRO A 454 35.63 35.31 -4.22
N GLU A 455 34.41 35.83 -4.22
CA GLU A 455 33.99 37.02 -3.47
C GLU A 455 32.83 36.68 -2.53
N ARG A 456 32.62 37.54 -1.53
CA ARG A 456 31.50 37.41 -0.59
C ARG A 456 30.29 38.18 -1.09
N ASP A 457 29.31 37.44 -1.61
CA ASP A 457 28.07 37.97 -2.11
C ASP A 457 26.88 37.37 -1.37
N PRO A 458 26.03 38.18 -0.74
CA PRO A 458 24.79 37.65 -0.18
C PRO A 458 23.85 37.22 -1.29
N PHE A 459 23.13 36.11 -1.05
CA PHE A 459 22.08 35.63 -1.94
C PHE A 459 20.90 35.07 -1.17
N VAL A 460 19.76 35.06 -1.84
CA VAL A 460 18.54 34.39 -1.38
C VAL A 460 18.13 33.40 -2.45
N ARG A 461 17.81 32.18 -2.06
CA ARG A 461 17.29 31.13 -2.94
C ARG A 461 15.91 30.69 -2.47
N ALA A 462 14.97 30.63 -3.38
CA ALA A 462 13.64 30.04 -3.15
C ALA A 462 13.33 29.04 -4.25
N LEU A 463 12.67 27.94 -3.89
CA LEU A 463 12.21 26.92 -4.81
C LEU A 463 10.88 26.35 -4.30
N ALA A 464 9.88 26.29 -5.15
CA ALA A 464 8.61 25.66 -4.86
C ALA A 464 8.27 24.60 -5.93
N ARG A 465 7.76 23.46 -5.50
CA ARG A 465 7.28 22.37 -6.36
C ARG A 465 5.87 22.00 -5.96
N GLY A 466 4.97 21.94 -6.94
CA GLY A 466 3.59 21.53 -6.76
C GLY A 466 3.26 20.27 -7.54
N LEU A 467 2.43 19.42 -6.96
CA LEU A 467 1.83 18.26 -7.61
C LEU A 467 0.36 18.20 -7.24
N TYR A 468 -0.52 18.09 -8.23
CA TYR A 468 -1.95 17.98 -8.03
C TYR A 468 -2.53 16.88 -8.89
N PHE A 469 -3.36 16.02 -8.30
CA PHE A 469 -4.12 15.00 -9.01
C PHE A 469 -5.61 15.31 -8.98
N GLN A 470 -6.19 15.49 -10.16
CA GLN A 470 -7.63 15.59 -10.35
C GLN A 470 -8.17 14.23 -10.79
N PRO A 471 -9.01 13.56 -9.97
CA PRO A 471 -9.61 12.30 -10.37
C PRO A 471 -10.63 12.49 -11.48
N LEU A 472 -10.64 11.56 -12.43
CA LEU A 472 -11.60 11.47 -13.52
C LEU A 472 -12.48 10.22 -13.37
N ALA A 473 -13.23 9.87 -14.43
CA ALA A 473 -14.08 8.69 -14.48
C ALA A 473 -13.29 7.40 -14.23
N LYS A 474 -13.95 6.41 -13.63
CA LYS A 474 -13.39 5.06 -13.47
C LYS A 474 -13.35 4.35 -14.82
N VAL A 475 -12.24 3.67 -15.08
CA VAL A 475 -12.10 2.66 -16.12
C VAL A 475 -12.43 1.32 -15.47
N THR A 476 -13.51 0.69 -15.90
CA THR A 476 -13.98 -0.60 -15.36
C THR A 476 -13.78 -1.67 -16.43
N ALA A 477 -13.22 -2.80 -16.06
CA ALA A 477 -13.03 -3.96 -16.92
C ALA A 477 -14.20 -4.96 -16.79
N PRO A 478 -14.35 -5.91 -17.73
CA PRO A 478 -15.42 -6.92 -17.70
C PRO A 478 -15.41 -7.81 -16.44
N ASP A 479 -14.26 -8.01 -15.79
CA ASP A 479 -14.13 -8.77 -14.53
C ASP A 479 -14.58 -7.98 -13.29
N GLY A 480 -15.04 -6.72 -13.45
CA GLY A 480 -15.45 -5.84 -12.37
C GLY A 480 -14.31 -5.04 -11.73
N SER A 481 -13.04 -5.32 -12.08
CA SER A 481 -11.91 -4.51 -11.62
C SER A 481 -12.01 -3.08 -12.14
N SER A 482 -11.62 -2.09 -11.32
CA SER A 482 -11.71 -0.68 -11.73
C SER A 482 -10.61 0.17 -11.13
N ARG A 483 -10.07 1.13 -11.92
CA ARG A 483 -9.15 2.18 -11.49
C ARG A 483 -9.58 3.52 -12.07
N ARG A 484 -9.27 4.62 -11.36
CA ARG A 484 -9.59 5.97 -11.84
C ARG A 484 -8.56 6.46 -12.83
N ALA A 485 -9.02 7.05 -13.92
CA ALA A 485 -8.21 7.97 -14.71
C ALA A 485 -8.01 9.27 -13.94
N ARG A 486 -6.96 10.03 -14.24
CA ARG A 486 -6.65 11.28 -13.55
C ARG A 486 -5.93 12.27 -14.47
N ILE A 487 -5.97 13.54 -14.09
CA ILE A 487 -5.08 14.57 -14.60
C ILE A 487 -4.03 14.83 -13.51
N ALA A 488 -2.75 14.81 -13.88
CA ALA A 488 -1.63 15.20 -13.04
C ALA A 488 -1.13 16.57 -13.51
N LEU A 489 -1.08 17.54 -12.58
CA LEU A 489 -0.47 18.85 -12.81
C LEU A 489 0.78 18.96 -11.96
N ARG A 490 1.91 19.24 -12.58
CA ARG A 490 3.20 19.49 -11.93
C ARG A 490 3.67 20.89 -12.20
N THR A 491 4.22 21.53 -11.20
CA THR A 491 4.81 22.87 -11.31
C THR A 491 6.10 22.94 -10.52
N GLU A 492 7.08 23.65 -11.06
CA GLU A 492 8.31 23.97 -10.37
C GLU A 492 8.69 25.43 -10.67
N VAL A 493 8.88 26.23 -9.61
CA VAL A 493 9.24 27.64 -9.72
C VAL A 493 10.39 27.92 -8.76
N GLY A 494 11.44 28.54 -9.27
CA GLY A 494 12.64 28.86 -8.49
C GLY A 494 13.19 30.24 -8.79
N ALA A 495 13.83 30.82 -7.79
CA ALA A 495 14.56 32.08 -7.94
C ALA A 495 15.82 32.13 -7.06
N VAL A 496 16.90 32.65 -7.61
CA VAL A 496 18.12 33.03 -6.87
C VAL A 496 18.33 34.52 -7.04
N LEU A 497 18.21 35.26 -5.96
CA LEU A 497 18.39 36.71 -5.91
C LEU A 497 19.78 37.01 -5.34
N ALA A 498 20.62 37.67 -6.12
CA ALA A 498 21.96 38.12 -5.76
C ALA A 498 22.34 39.31 -6.60
N ARG A 499 23.39 40.04 -6.21
CA ARG A 499 23.89 41.16 -7.01
C ARG A 499 24.29 40.74 -8.45
N PRO A 500 24.24 41.62 -9.45
CA PRO A 500 24.82 41.33 -10.75
C PRO A 500 26.30 40.94 -10.60
N GLY A 501 26.77 39.92 -11.32
CA GLY A 501 28.14 39.43 -11.23
C GLY A 501 28.46 38.50 -10.07
N ALA A 502 27.58 38.34 -9.08
CA ALA A 502 27.78 37.37 -7.98
C ALA A 502 27.96 35.94 -8.52
N GLN A 503 29.04 35.29 -8.10
CA GLN A 503 29.39 33.94 -8.53
C GLN A 503 28.79 32.88 -7.58
N ILE A 504 27.51 32.59 -7.80
CA ILE A 504 26.77 31.62 -7.04
C ILE A 504 27.23 30.21 -7.46
N PRO A 505 27.46 29.25 -6.51
CA PRO A 505 27.78 27.89 -6.86
C PRO A 505 26.75 27.29 -7.83
N VAL A 506 27.23 26.63 -8.87
CA VAL A 506 26.35 26.03 -9.89
C VAL A 506 25.33 25.05 -9.30
N THR A 507 25.61 24.47 -8.14
CA THR A 507 24.70 23.61 -7.36
C THR A 507 23.49 24.35 -6.78
N GLN A 508 23.54 25.68 -6.70
CA GLN A 508 22.46 26.54 -6.21
C GLN A 508 21.61 27.13 -7.35
N LEU A 509 22.08 27.04 -8.60
CA LEU A 509 21.42 27.51 -9.80
C LEU A 509 20.50 26.44 -10.40
N PHE A 510 19.68 26.79 -11.36
CA PHE A 510 18.66 25.92 -11.93
C PHE A 510 19.00 25.51 -13.36
N LEU A 511 18.93 24.17 -13.59
CA LEU A 511 18.92 23.56 -14.91
C LEU A 511 17.72 22.62 -14.99
N THR A 512 17.07 22.54 -16.15
CA THR A 512 15.93 21.64 -16.37
C THR A 512 16.05 20.93 -17.72
N GLY A 513 15.11 20.06 -18.04
CA GLY A 513 15.14 19.10 -19.14
C GLY A 513 15.31 17.68 -18.64
N GLY A 514 14.87 16.71 -19.44
CA GLY A 514 14.86 15.28 -19.13
C GLY A 514 13.48 14.75 -18.77
N ASP A 515 13.36 13.44 -18.62
CA ASP A 515 12.11 12.69 -18.47
C ASP A 515 11.24 13.12 -17.30
N THR A 516 11.84 13.71 -16.26
CA THR A 516 11.14 14.08 -15.03
C THR A 516 10.70 15.55 -14.98
N THR A 517 11.16 16.39 -15.91
CA THR A 517 10.86 17.83 -15.94
C THR A 517 10.25 18.27 -17.26
N VAL A 518 11.06 18.53 -18.29
CA VAL A 518 10.60 18.90 -19.63
C VAL A 518 11.01 17.77 -20.58
N ARG A 519 10.04 16.91 -20.90
CA ARG A 519 10.25 15.72 -21.76
C ARG A 519 10.53 16.13 -23.20
N GLY A 520 11.33 15.33 -23.90
CA GLY A 520 11.79 15.65 -25.26
C GLY A 520 13.06 16.49 -25.33
N TYR A 521 13.51 17.02 -24.18
CA TYR A 521 14.83 17.66 -24.04
C TYR A 521 15.77 16.75 -23.28
N SER A 522 17.06 16.79 -23.61
CA SER A 522 18.08 16.02 -22.86
C SER A 522 18.16 16.50 -21.40
N LEU A 523 18.62 15.61 -20.53
CA LEU A 523 18.79 15.92 -19.11
C LEU A 523 19.65 17.18 -18.92
N ARG A 524 19.12 18.17 -18.18
CA ARG A 524 19.79 19.45 -17.87
C ARG A 524 20.21 20.27 -19.08
N SER A 525 19.50 20.19 -20.18
CA SER A 525 19.84 20.91 -21.42
C SER A 525 19.16 22.27 -21.55
N ILE A 526 18.33 22.65 -20.57
CA ILE A 526 17.62 23.94 -20.55
C ILE A 526 18.15 24.77 -19.36
N GLY A 527 18.64 25.95 -19.65
CA GLY A 527 19.20 26.90 -18.66
C GLY A 527 19.48 28.25 -19.27
N ALA A 528 20.26 29.09 -18.58
CA ALA A 528 20.78 30.33 -19.12
C ALA A 528 21.90 30.06 -20.14
N ARG A 529 22.00 30.90 -21.16
CA ARG A 529 23.09 30.83 -22.15
C ARG A 529 23.91 32.11 -22.13
N THR A 530 25.20 31.94 -22.37
CA THR A 530 26.12 33.09 -22.59
C THR A 530 26.01 33.61 -24.02
N GLU A 531 26.65 34.74 -24.30
CA GLU A 531 26.79 35.24 -25.66
C GLU A 531 27.47 34.25 -26.63
N SER A 532 28.32 33.37 -26.11
CA SER A 532 28.96 32.27 -26.84
C SER A 532 28.14 30.98 -26.92
N ASP A 533 26.83 31.04 -26.62
CA ASP A 533 25.87 29.92 -26.63
C ASP A 533 26.14 28.80 -25.61
N GLN A 534 26.99 29.03 -24.62
CA GLN A 534 27.31 28.06 -23.60
C GLN A 534 26.21 27.97 -22.53
N LEU A 535 25.82 26.75 -22.15
CA LEU A 535 24.77 26.47 -21.19
C LEU A 535 25.24 26.64 -19.75
N PHE A 536 24.47 27.39 -18.94
CA PHE A 536 24.70 27.58 -17.51
C PHE A 536 23.40 27.40 -16.71
N GLY A 537 23.54 27.18 -15.41
CA GLY A 537 22.41 27.24 -14.49
C GLY A 537 21.78 28.65 -14.45
N GLY A 538 20.47 28.71 -14.67
CA GLY A 538 19.69 29.94 -14.58
C GLY A 538 19.45 30.38 -13.14
N ARG A 539 19.28 31.70 -12.91
CA ARG A 539 18.84 32.24 -11.62
C ARG A 539 17.33 32.13 -11.42
N TYR A 540 16.57 31.92 -12.48
CA TYR A 540 15.12 31.78 -12.45
C TYR A 540 14.73 30.46 -13.13
N LEU A 541 13.71 29.82 -12.59
CA LEU A 541 13.15 28.60 -13.11
C LEU A 541 11.64 28.69 -13.10
N ALA A 542 11.00 28.29 -14.19
CA ALA A 542 9.56 28.03 -14.23
C ALA A 542 9.31 26.83 -15.15
N VAL A 543 8.71 25.78 -14.61
CA VAL A 543 8.29 24.58 -15.34
C VAL A 543 6.86 24.27 -14.95
N ALA A 544 6.03 23.95 -15.94
CA ALA A 544 4.68 23.46 -15.72
C ALA A 544 4.45 22.25 -16.63
N SER A 545 3.75 21.26 -16.11
CA SER A 545 3.41 20.04 -16.84
C SER A 545 1.96 19.66 -16.55
N ALA A 546 1.22 19.30 -17.59
CA ALA A 546 -0.10 18.72 -17.50
C ALA A 546 -0.09 17.34 -18.16
N GLU A 547 -0.61 16.33 -17.48
CA GLU A 547 -0.59 14.94 -17.94
C GLU A 547 -1.95 14.29 -17.70
N TRP A 548 -2.56 13.77 -18.75
CA TRP A 548 -3.74 12.92 -18.65
C TRP A 548 -3.31 11.46 -18.60
N GLN A 549 -3.63 10.79 -17.50
CA GLN A 549 -3.28 9.40 -17.21
C GLN A 549 -4.54 8.54 -17.21
N ARG A 550 -4.54 7.46 -17.99
CA ARG A 550 -5.67 6.52 -18.09
C ARG A 550 -5.20 5.08 -17.96
N PRO A 551 -5.74 4.29 -17.00
CA PRO A 551 -5.46 2.87 -16.89
C PRO A 551 -5.82 2.10 -18.17
N LEU A 552 -4.98 1.12 -18.54
CA LEU A 552 -5.20 0.24 -19.67
C LEU A 552 -5.91 -1.04 -19.22
N VAL A 553 -6.74 -1.62 -20.10
CA VAL A 553 -7.40 -2.90 -19.86
C VAL A 553 -6.76 -3.95 -20.78
N PHE A 554 -6.23 -5.02 -20.16
CA PHE A 554 -5.65 -6.17 -20.86
C PHE A 554 -6.30 -7.46 -20.37
N GLY A 555 -6.67 -8.36 -21.29
CA GLY A 555 -7.23 -9.67 -20.94
C GLY A 555 -8.52 -9.62 -20.11
N GLY A 556 -9.28 -8.51 -20.17
CA GLY A 556 -10.52 -8.34 -19.41
C GLY A 556 -10.33 -7.80 -17.99
N THR A 557 -9.10 -7.48 -17.57
CA THR A 557 -8.73 -6.94 -16.26
C THR A 557 -8.08 -5.57 -16.41
N VAL A 558 -8.29 -4.64 -15.45
CA VAL A 558 -7.57 -3.36 -15.40
C VAL A 558 -6.13 -3.61 -14.97
N SER A 559 -5.18 -3.25 -15.85
CA SER A 559 -3.74 -3.45 -15.61
C SER A 559 -3.12 -2.35 -14.73
N ASP A 560 -1.86 -2.59 -14.31
CA ASP A 560 -1.03 -1.57 -13.66
C ASP A 560 -0.43 -0.56 -14.65
N PHE A 561 -0.52 -0.83 -15.95
CA PHE A 561 -0.07 0.09 -16.99
C PHE A 561 -1.09 1.19 -17.24
N GLU A 562 -0.59 2.39 -17.50
CA GLU A 562 -1.40 3.57 -17.84
C GLU A 562 -0.90 4.17 -19.16
N SER A 563 -1.83 4.64 -19.99
CA SER A 563 -1.50 5.54 -21.08
C SER A 563 -1.40 6.97 -20.55
N ALA A 564 -0.43 7.74 -21.03
CA ALA A 564 -0.26 9.13 -20.66
C ALA A 564 -0.16 10.02 -21.91
N LEU A 565 -0.93 11.11 -21.93
CA LEU A 565 -0.75 12.24 -22.83
C LEU A 565 -0.31 13.43 -22.00
N PHE A 566 0.72 14.12 -22.43
CA PHE A 566 1.30 15.20 -21.65
C PHE A 566 1.74 16.39 -22.49
N VAL A 567 1.84 17.52 -21.80
CA VAL A 567 2.46 18.75 -22.29
C VAL A 567 3.30 19.34 -21.15
N ASP A 568 4.52 19.72 -21.47
CA ASP A 568 5.48 20.28 -20.53
C ASP A 568 5.88 21.69 -20.97
#